data_0cc44f4313c91c526546c6f268184c15
#
_entry.id   0cc44f4313c91c526546c6f268184c15
#
_cell.length_a   1.000
_cell.length_b   1.000
_cell.length_c   1.000
_cell.angle_alpha   90.00
_cell.angle_beta   90.00
_cell.angle_gamma   90.00
#
_symmetry.space_group_name_H-M   'P 1'
#
loop_
_entity.id
_entity.type
_entity.pdbx_description
1 polymer ?
#
loop_
_entity_poly.entity_id
_entity_poly.type
_entity_poly.pdbx_seq_one_letter_code
_entity_poly.pdbx_strand_id
1 'polypeptide(L)'
;MKVIIPLAGKGTRLRPHTHTVPKPMLKVCGKPVMDYVLDDVRKLGDVSEVIYITGHLKETVEAHARTAYSDLPATFIEQKVQDGTAGAVALAKPHVSEPVLIIFVDTIFDADLGVIKSSPDDGIIWTKEVEDYQRFGVVVTDANGHMTKIVEKPKTPISKRANIGLYYIRDWKLLYEGIDHVLKSPQNHGEYYLTDAFQYMIDHGAKLKVLDVAGWYDAGKIDTLLDTNRVMLNKGLARRPKDVEDCTIIDPVYIEDDVVLTGSTVGPNVCVLAGSRLLSCTVSNTLIGAKSMLARCTLSNSLIGDRVVLEGVKGEVTVGDDSEVRSRA
;
A
#
# COMPACT_ATOMS: atom_id res chain seq x y z
N MET A 1 4.16 -3.28 21.80
CA MET A 1 4.96 -3.84 20.67
C MET A 1 5.41 -2.74 19.75
N LYS A 2 6.51 -2.92 19.00
CA LYS A 2 6.96 -2.02 17.94
C LYS A 2 6.28 -2.35 16.62
N VAL A 3 6.00 -1.33 15.82
CA VAL A 3 5.55 -1.51 14.42
C VAL A 3 6.64 -1.03 13.48
N ILE A 4 7.04 -1.85 12.52
CA ILE A 4 8.06 -1.49 11.52
C ILE A 4 7.38 -1.34 10.17
N ILE A 5 7.52 -0.19 9.54
CA ILE A 5 6.91 0.13 8.26
C ILE A 5 7.99 0.45 7.22
N PRO A 6 8.41 -0.55 6.41
CA PRO A 6 9.32 -0.33 5.29
C PRO A 6 8.62 0.40 4.15
N LEU A 7 9.10 1.60 3.78
CA LEU A 7 8.51 2.42 2.74
C LEU A 7 9.55 3.23 1.91
N ALA A 8 10.79 2.77 1.89
CA ALA A 8 11.88 3.45 1.19
C ALA A 8 11.83 3.33 -0.34
N GLY A 9 10.97 2.48 -0.89
CA GLY A 9 10.90 2.15 -2.32
C GLY A 9 10.50 3.32 -3.20
N LYS A 10 11.11 3.43 -4.41
CA LYS A 10 10.87 4.51 -5.38
C LYS A 10 9.53 4.44 -6.10
N GLY A 11 8.79 3.33 -6.02
CA GLY A 11 7.50 3.17 -6.68
C GLY A 11 7.51 3.30 -8.20
N THR A 12 8.56 2.83 -8.88
CA THR A 12 8.80 3.06 -10.33
C THR A 12 7.68 2.61 -11.25
N ARG A 13 6.88 1.61 -10.84
CA ARG A 13 5.71 1.10 -11.58
C ARG A 13 4.51 2.05 -11.58
N LEU A 14 4.54 3.08 -10.73
CA LEU A 14 3.49 4.11 -10.57
C LEU A 14 3.91 5.47 -11.14
N ARG A 15 5.03 5.52 -11.87
CA ARG A 15 5.41 6.73 -12.60
C ARG A 15 4.39 7.06 -13.69
N PRO A 16 4.13 8.37 -13.91
CA PRO A 16 4.88 9.54 -13.44
C PRO A 16 4.54 10.03 -12.02
N HIS A 17 3.47 9.55 -11.38
CA HIS A 17 2.98 10.05 -10.08
C HIS A 17 4.03 9.99 -8.97
N THR A 18 4.83 8.92 -8.93
CA THR A 18 5.86 8.76 -7.90
C THR A 18 7.13 9.57 -8.13
N HIS A 19 7.14 10.51 -9.08
CA HIS A 19 8.16 11.54 -9.15
C HIS A 19 7.95 12.62 -8.09
N THR A 20 6.70 12.92 -7.73
CA THR A 20 6.29 14.01 -6.85
C THR A 20 5.61 13.53 -5.57
N VAL A 21 4.97 12.35 -5.59
CA VAL A 21 4.25 11.77 -4.45
C VAL A 21 4.88 10.43 -4.08
N PRO A 22 5.32 10.21 -2.84
CA PRO A 22 5.83 8.89 -2.43
C PRO A 22 4.71 7.85 -2.52
N LYS A 23 5.06 6.63 -2.96
CA LYS A 23 4.09 5.54 -3.19
C LYS A 23 3.05 5.37 -2.07
N PRO A 24 3.41 5.33 -0.76
CA PRO A 24 2.44 5.16 0.31
C PRO A 24 1.46 6.33 0.48
N MET A 25 1.73 7.47 -0.14
CA MET A 25 0.90 8.68 -0.10
C MET A 25 -0.07 8.79 -1.28
N LEU A 26 -0.02 7.88 -2.26
CA LEU A 26 -1.03 7.81 -3.30
C LEU A 26 -2.40 7.51 -2.68
N LYS A 27 -3.44 8.15 -3.20
CA LYS A 27 -4.75 8.14 -2.58
C LYS A 27 -5.70 7.14 -3.23
N VAL A 28 -6.48 6.49 -2.39
CA VAL A 28 -7.61 5.62 -2.73
C VAL A 28 -8.82 6.16 -1.97
N CYS A 29 -9.91 6.47 -2.64
CA CYS A 29 -11.09 7.12 -2.01
C CYS A 29 -10.70 8.30 -1.13
N GLY A 30 -9.86 9.21 -1.64
CA GLY A 30 -9.43 10.43 -0.95
C GLY A 30 -8.38 10.25 0.16
N LYS A 31 -8.06 9.02 0.56
CA LYS A 31 -7.20 8.70 1.69
C LYS A 31 -5.88 8.07 1.23
N PRO A 32 -4.70 8.50 1.73
CA PRO A 32 -3.42 7.85 1.47
C PRO A 32 -3.44 6.35 1.78
N VAL A 33 -2.78 5.53 0.97
CA VAL A 33 -2.72 4.08 1.20
C VAL A 33 -2.12 3.75 2.56
N MET A 34 -1.10 4.47 3.01
CA MET A 34 -0.52 4.26 4.34
C MET A 34 -1.49 4.53 5.50
N ASP A 35 -2.48 5.40 5.31
CA ASP A 35 -3.44 5.74 6.36
C ASP A 35 -4.41 4.60 6.65
N TYR A 36 -4.70 3.75 5.68
CA TYR A 36 -5.48 2.52 5.92
C TYR A 36 -4.75 1.61 6.89
N VAL A 37 -3.44 1.43 6.69
CA VAL A 37 -2.58 0.63 7.57
C VAL A 37 -2.43 1.28 8.95
N LEU A 38 -2.14 2.58 8.99
CA LEU A 38 -1.94 3.29 10.26
C LEU A 38 -3.20 3.38 11.13
N ASP A 39 -4.39 3.44 10.51
CA ASP A 39 -5.65 3.37 11.25
C ASP A 39 -5.85 1.99 11.90
N ASP A 40 -5.46 0.90 11.25
CA ASP A 40 -5.52 -0.43 11.83
C ASP A 40 -4.45 -0.60 12.95
N VAL A 41 -3.26 -0.05 12.76
CA VAL A 41 -2.23 0.03 13.81
C VAL A 41 -2.73 0.81 15.03
N ARG A 42 -3.38 1.96 14.82
CA ARG A 42 -3.96 2.78 15.91
C ARG A 42 -5.02 2.02 16.71
N LYS A 43 -5.87 1.21 16.04
CA LYS A 43 -6.90 0.38 16.71
C LYS A 43 -6.33 -0.71 17.60
N LEU A 44 -5.08 -1.16 17.40
CA LEU A 44 -4.45 -2.16 18.27
C LEU A 44 -4.26 -1.66 19.71
N GLY A 45 -3.99 -0.37 19.91
CA GLY A 45 -3.88 0.27 21.21
C GLY A 45 -2.58 0.01 21.99
N ASP A 46 -1.91 -1.12 21.76
CA ASP A 46 -0.69 -1.55 22.48
C ASP A 46 0.59 -1.33 21.67
N VAL A 47 0.61 -0.26 20.88
CA VAL A 47 1.78 0.11 20.06
C VAL A 47 2.65 1.10 20.83
N SER A 48 3.87 0.68 21.15
CA SER A 48 4.84 1.50 21.87
C SER A 48 5.54 2.52 20.97
N GLU A 49 5.74 2.17 19.68
CA GLU A 49 6.39 3.02 18.69
C GLU A 49 6.16 2.48 17.28
N VAL A 50 6.06 3.39 16.29
CA VAL A 50 6.10 3.07 14.86
C VAL A 50 7.45 3.50 14.30
N ILE A 51 8.19 2.54 13.74
CA ILE A 51 9.50 2.75 13.12
C ILE A 51 9.32 2.77 11.61
N TYR A 52 9.42 3.95 11.02
CA TYR A 52 9.31 4.15 9.58
C TYR A 52 10.69 4.02 8.93
N ILE A 53 10.85 3.06 8.01
CA ILE A 53 12.07 2.96 7.21
C ILE A 53 11.82 3.73 5.92
N THR A 54 12.27 4.97 5.89
CA THR A 54 11.99 5.96 4.85
C THR A 54 13.07 6.00 3.75
N GLY A 55 12.78 6.65 2.64
CA GLY A 55 13.73 6.78 1.53
C GLY A 55 13.30 7.86 0.55
N HIS A 56 12.83 7.49 -0.63
CA HIS A 56 12.41 8.42 -1.67
C HIS A 56 11.26 9.33 -1.19
N LEU A 57 11.45 10.66 -1.30
CA LEU A 57 10.50 11.69 -0.85
C LEU A 57 10.11 11.55 0.65
N LYS A 58 11.08 11.18 1.49
CA LYS A 58 10.86 10.89 2.92
C LYS A 58 10.21 12.05 3.67
N GLU A 59 10.54 13.30 3.34
CA GLU A 59 10.05 14.50 4.02
C GLU A 59 8.50 14.57 3.99
N THR A 60 7.88 14.16 2.88
CA THR A 60 6.42 14.13 2.73
C THR A 60 5.79 13.10 3.66
N VAL A 61 6.36 11.90 3.73
CA VAL A 61 5.87 10.82 4.60
C VAL A 61 6.05 11.19 6.07
N GLU A 62 7.24 11.70 6.43
CA GLU A 62 7.55 12.09 7.81
C GLU A 62 6.65 13.21 8.30
N ALA A 63 6.43 14.25 7.48
CA ALA A 63 5.53 15.37 7.82
C ALA A 63 4.09 14.88 8.01
N HIS A 64 3.61 14.01 7.12
CA HIS A 64 2.27 13.44 7.21
C HIS A 64 2.10 12.59 8.48
N ALA A 65 3.01 11.65 8.74
CA ALA A 65 2.95 10.79 9.92
C ALA A 65 2.97 11.60 11.22
N ARG A 66 3.85 12.60 11.32
CA ARG A 66 3.94 13.49 12.51
C ARG A 66 2.68 14.32 12.74
N THR A 67 1.95 14.66 11.67
CA THR A 67 0.75 15.52 11.77
C THR A 67 -0.52 14.70 11.96
N ALA A 68 -0.75 13.69 11.09
CA ALA A 68 -2.00 12.91 11.07
C ALA A 68 -2.02 11.81 12.14
N TYR A 69 -0.84 11.35 12.60
CA TYR A 69 -0.66 10.26 13.56
C TYR A 69 0.24 10.68 14.74
N SER A 70 0.08 11.92 15.20
CA SER A 70 0.85 12.49 16.33
C SER A 70 0.66 11.77 17.67
N ASP A 71 -0.39 10.97 17.78
CA ASP A 71 -0.70 10.10 18.91
C ASP A 71 0.13 8.79 18.92
N LEU A 72 0.75 8.42 17.80
CA LEU A 72 1.64 7.27 17.68
C LEU A 72 3.11 7.74 17.80
N PRO A 73 3.86 7.32 18.84
CA PRO A 73 5.30 7.61 18.92
C PRO A 73 6.00 7.10 17.65
N ALA A 74 6.84 7.93 17.05
CA ALA A 74 7.39 7.65 15.73
C ALA A 74 8.91 7.88 15.66
N THR A 75 9.63 6.90 15.11
CA THR A 75 11.04 7.02 14.71
C THR A 75 11.15 6.87 13.19
N PHE A 76 11.99 7.68 12.56
CA PHE A 76 12.23 7.66 11.12
C PHE A 76 13.69 7.34 10.85
N ILE A 77 13.91 6.29 10.02
CA ILE A 77 15.25 5.80 9.67
C ILE A 77 15.35 5.75 8.15
N GLU A 78 16.34 6.41 7.59
CA GLU A 78 16.54 6.43 6.14
C GLU A 78 17.26 5.16 5.65
N GLN A 79 16.65 4.41 4.75
CA GLN A 79 17.33 3.35 3.99
C GLN A 79 18.06 3.98 2.79
N LYS A 80 19.34 4.25 2.97
CA LYS A 80 20.20 4.85 1.92
C LYS A 80 20.52 3.87 0.79
N VAL A 81 20.70 2.59 1.12
CA VAL A 81 20.97 1.51 0.18
C VAL A 81 19.73 0.62 0.10
N GLN A 82 19.10 0.54 -1.06
CA GLN A 82 17.93 -0.29 -1.29
C GLN A 82 18.38 -1.72 -1.64
N ASP A 83 18.79 -2.47 -0.64
CA ASP A 83 19.37 -3.81 -0.73
C ASP A 83 18.37 -4.93 -0.44
N GLY A 84 17.09 -4.58 -0.30
CA GLY A 84 16.00 -5.54 -0.11
C GLY A 84 15.22 -5.35 1.18
N THR A 85 14.25 -6.23 1.38
CA THR A 85 13.31 -6.14 2.51
C THR A 85 13.94 -6.51 3.85
N ALA A 86 14.89 -7.44 3.87
CA ALA A 86 15.65 -7.76 5.09
C ALA A 86 16.54 -6.60 5.51
N GLY A 87 17.24 -5.95 4.55
CA GLY A 87 18.06 -4.77 4.82
C GLY A 87 17.24 -3.61 5.39
N ALA A 88 16.03 -3.39 4.88
CA ALA A 88 15.11 -2.39 5.44
C ALA A 88 14.78 -2.68 6.90
N VAL A 89 14.34 -3.89 7.24
CA VAL A 89 13.97 -4.27 8.61
C VAL A 89 15.19 -4.29 9.54
N ALA A 90 16.37 -4.63 9.03
CA ALA A 90 17.63 -4.61 9.79
C ALA A 90 17.93 -3.24 10.41
N LEU A 91 17.57 -2.15 9.72
CA LEU A 91 17.80 -0.79 10.22
C LEU A 91 17.03 -0.49 11.51
N ALA A 92 15.92 -1.16 11.74
CA ALA A 92 15.14 -1.01 12.97
C ALA A 92 15.76 -1.72 14.19
N LYS A 93 16.73 -2.64 14.00
CA LYS A 93 17.32 -3.47 15.08
C LYS A 93 17.70 -2.71 16.35
N PRO A 94 18.37 -1.53 16.30
CA PRO A 94 18.73 -0.80 17.51
C PRO A 94 17.56 -0.29 18.34
N HIS A 95 16.36 -0.23 17.74
CA HIS A 95 15.14 0.28 18.37
C HIS A 95 14.22 -0.85 18.86
N VAL A 96 14.53 -2.12 18.54
CA VAL A 96 13.67 -3.26 18.85
C VAL A 96 14.15 -4.00 20.09
N SER A 97 13.27 -4.06 21.10
CA SER A 97 13.50 -4.78 22.38
C SER A 97 12.27 -5.56 22.83
N GLU A 98 11.28 -5.71 21.96
CA GLU A 98 9.98 -6.33 22.22
C GLU A 98 9.39 -6.89 20.90
N PRO A 99 8.26 -7.64 20.93
CA PRO A 99 7.63 -8.15 19.72
C PRO A 99 7.38 -7.09 18.67
N VAL A 100 7.48 -7.46 17.40
CA VAL A 100 7.34 -6.55 16.26
C VAL A 100 6.18 -6.94 15.35
N LEU A 101 5.50 -5.93 14.83
CA LEU A 101 4.56 -6.03 13.72
C LEU A 101 5.20 -5.34 12.50
N ILE A 102 5.45 -6.07 11.44
CA ILE A 102 6.06 -5.55 10.20
C ILE A 102 4.97 -5.44 9.16
N ILE A 103 4.78 -4.26 8.57
CA ILE A 103 3.73 -4.00 7.59
C ILE A 103 4.30 -3.27 6.38
N PHE A 104 4.18 -3.88 5.20
CA PHE A 104 4.48 -3.23 3.94
C PHE A 104 3.25 -2.46 3.44
N VAL A 105 3.43 -1.16 3.17
CA VAL A 105 2.32 -0.22 2.85
C VAL A 105 2.11 -0.05 1.35
N ASP A 106 2.23 -1.12 0.60
CA ASP A 106 1.90 -1.14 -0.83
C ASP A 106 0.59 -1.87 -1.13
N THR A 107 -0.11 -2.27 -0.08
CA THR A 107 -1.39 -2.97 -0.14
C THR A 107 -2.33 -2.51 0.98
N ILE A 108 -3.62 -2.64 0.74
CA ILE A 108 -4.67 -2.56 1.76
C ILE A 108 -5.15 -3.99 2.03
N PHE A 109 -5.47 -4.33 3.25
CA PHE A 109 -5.88 -5.68 3.62
C PHE A 109 -7.06 -5.68 4.61
N ASP A 110 -7.80 -6.79 4.62
CA ASP A 110 -8.85 -7.07 5.60
C ASP A 110 -8.35 -8.18 6.53
N ALA A 111 -7.64 -7.80 7.59
CA ALA A 111 -7.15 -8.70 8.62
C ALA A 111 -7.63 -8.28 10.01
N ASP A 112 -7.97 -9.25 10.84
CA ASP A 112 -8.13 -9.00 12.27
C ASP A 112 -6.74 -9.05 12.94
N LEU A 113 -6.20 -7.88 13.25
CA LEU A 113 -4.93 -7.77 13.98
C LEU A 113 -5.08 -8.09 15.48
N GLY A 114 -6.30 -8.15 16.01
CA GLY A 114 -6.57 -8.48 17.41
C GLY A 114 -6.09 -9.88 17.81
N VAL A 115 -5.99 -10.79 16.83
CA VAL A 115 -5.47 -12.17 17.04
C VAL A 115 -4.04 -12.21 17.59
N ILE A 116 -3.25 -11.16 17.40
CA ILE A 116 -1.89 -11.02 17.92
C ILE A 116 -1.88 -11.15 19.45
N LYS A 117 -2.88 -10.60 20.14
CA LYS A 117 -2.94 -10.54 21.61
C LYS A 117 -3.10 -11.92 22.25
N SER A 118 -3.70 -12.87 21.55
CA SER A 118 -4.02 -14.21 22.08
C SER A 118 -3.18 -15.34 21.47
N SER A 119 -2.39 -15.07 20.42
CA SER A 119 -1.60 -16.10 19.76
C SER A 119 -0.51 -16.66 20.67
N PRO A 120 -0.39 -17.98 20.84
CA PRO A 120 0.71 -18.62 21.59
C PRO A 120 1.98 -18.77 20.76
N ASP A 121 1.91 -18.59 19.43
CA ASP A 121 2.99 -18.88 18.49
C ASP A 121 4.11 -17.84 18.50
N ASP A 122 5.29 -18.17 17.95
CA ASP A 122 6.46 -17.29 17.87
C ASP A 122 6.27 -16.14 16.85
N GLY A 123 5.28 -16.30 15.97
CA GLY A 123 4.86 -15.26 15.03
C GLY A 123 3.63 -15.67 14.22
N ILE A 124 3.12 -14.69 13.49
CA ILE A 124 1.98 -14.84 12.56
C ILE A 124 2.39 -14.25 11.22
N ILE A 125 2.17 -15.00 10.15
CA ILE A 125 2.36 -14.59 8.76
C ILE A 125 1.00 -14.56 8.09
N TRP A 126 0.56 -13.39 7.61
CA TRP A 126 -0.69 -13.30 6.86
C TRP A 126 -0.46 -13.58 5.38
N THR A 127 -1.41 -14.28 4.79
CA THR A 127 -1.34 -14.77 3.41
C THR A 127 -2.64 -14.57 2.66
N LYS A 128 -2.55 -14.63 1.33
CA LYS A 128 -3.69 -14.70 0.42
C LYS A 128 -3.40 -15.74 -0.67
N GLU A 129 -4.40 -16.54 -1.01
CA GLU A 129 -4.31 -17.42 -2.17
C GLU A 129 -4.43 -16.59 -3.46
N VAL A 130 -3.47 -16.78 -4.39
CA VAL A 130 -3.37 -16.03 -5.66
C VAL A 130 -2.98 -16.97 -6.81
N GLU A 131 -3.39 -16.62 -8.02
CA GLU A 131 -3.01 -17.38 -9.22
C GLU A 131 -1.60 -17.03 -9.71
N ASP A 132 -1.17 -15.77 -9.60
CA ASP A 132 0.13 -15.26 -10.05
C ASP A 132 1.22 -15.32 -8.95
N TYR A 133 1.25 -16.45 -8.24
CA TYR A 133 2.10 -16.71 -7.07
C TYR A 133 3.60 -16.42 -7.32
N GLN A 134 4.09 -16.54 -8.56
CA GLN A 134 5.50 -16.35 -8.94
C GLN A 134 6.03 -14.94 -8.64
N ARG A 135 5.17 -14.00 -8.34
CA ARG A 135 5.55 -12.61 -8.03
C ARG A 135 5.85 -12.37 -6.56
N PHE A 136 5.51 -13.33 -5.70
CA PHE A 136 5.49 -13.17 -4.26
C PHE A 136 6.31 -14.22 -3.53
N GLY A 137 6.59 -13.99 -2.27
CA GLY A 137 7.01 -15.04 -1.36
C GLY A 137 5.84 -15.99 -1.09
N VAL A 138 6.06 -17.29 -1.30
CA VAL A 138 5.01 -18.31 -1.24
C VAL A 138 5.23 -19.22 -0.04
N VAL A 139 4.15 -19.52 0.68
CA VAL A 139 4.15 -20.22 1.96
C VAL A 139 3.59 -21.62 1.83
N VAL A 140 4.25 -22.60 2.46
CA VAL A 140 3.75 -23.98 2.67
C VAL A 140 3.52 -24.18 4.16
N THR A 141 2.41 -24.85 4.52
CA THR A 141 2.05 -25.11 5.92
C THR A 141 1.92 -26.60 6.21
N ASP A 142 2.09 -26.97 7.47
CA ASP A 142 1.69 -28.26 8.01
C ASP A 142 0.18 -28.37 8.24
N ALA A 143 -0.27 -29.53 8.74
CA ALA A 143 -1.68 -29.80 9.06
C ALA A 143 -2.22 -28.91 10.22
N ASN A 144 -1.36 -28.33 11.03
CA ASN A 144 -1.70 -27.43 12.13
C ASN A 144 -1.73 -25.96 11.67
N GLY A 145 -1.40 -25.68 10.41
CA GLY A 145 -1.33 -24.34 9.83
C GLY A 145 -0.09 -23.55 10.26
N HIS A 146 0.98 -24.23 10.68
CA HIS A 146 2.29 -23.61 10.88
C HIS A 146 3.10 -23.67 9.60
N MET A 147 3.85 -22.61 9.33
CA MET A 147 4.71 -22.50 8.17
C MET A 147 5.85 -23.50 8.26
N THR A 148 6.02 -24.32 7.23
CA THR A 148 7.12 -25.27 7.08
C THR A 148 8.14 -24.84 6.04
N LYS A 149 7.71 -23.97 5.12
CA LYS A 149 8.57 -23.43 4.07
C LYS A 149 8.04 -22.09 3.56
N ILE A 150 8.98 -21.20 3.23
CA ILE A 150 8.69 -19.99 2.47
C ILE A 150 9.75 -19.80 1.39
N VAL A 151 9.32 -19.47 0.17
CA VAL A 151 10.23 -19.26 -0.97
C VAL A 151 9.84 -17.98 -1.69
N GLU A 152 10.79 -17.07 -1.82
CA GLU A 152 10.61 -15.84 -2.58
C GLU A 152 10.60 -16.11 -4.09
N LYS A 153 9.56 -15.64 -4.79
CA LYS A 153 9.40 -15.71 -6.24
C LYS A 153 9.75 -17.10 -6.84
N PRO A 154 9.07 -18.17 -6.40
CA PRO A 154 9.42 -19.52 -6.80
C PRO A 154 9.21 -19.74 -8.31
N LYS A 155 10.17 -20.44 -8.95
CA LYS A 155 10.08 -20.79 -10.37
C LYS A 155 9.10 -21.95 -10.64
N THR A 156 8.83 -22.77 -9.63
CA THR A 156 7.93 -23.91 -9.71
C THR A 156 6.77 -23.73 -8.71
N PRO A 157 5.57 -24.26 -9.03
CA PRO A 157 4.41 -24.12 -8.14
C PRO A 157 4.59 -25.02 -6.91
N ILE A 158 4.96 -24.44 -5.76
CA ILE A 158 5.03 -25.11 -4.47
C ILE A 158 3.78 -24.86 -3.64
N SER A 159 3.14 -23.72 -3.82
CA SER A 159 1.90 -23.29 -3.19
C SER A 159 1.36 -22.07 -3.96
N LYS A 160 0.08 -21.77 -3.83
CA LYS A 160 -0.55 -20.51 -4.29
C LYS A 160 -0.72 -19.49 -3.17
N ARG A 161 -0.30 -19.83 -1.95
CA ARG A 161 -0.48 -18.99 -0.77
C ARG A 161 0.65 -17.97 -0.68
N ALA A 162 0.39 -16.76 -1.19
CA ALA A 162 1.33 -15.65 -1.18
C ALA A 162 1.34 -14.95 0.18
N ASN A 163 2.52 -14.60 0.71
CA ASN A 163 2.60 -13.67 1.83
C ASN A 163 2.24 -12.26 1.35
N ILE A 164 1.58 -11.49 2.20
CA ILE A 164 1.03 -10.18 1.83
C ILE A 164 1.80 -9.00 2.39
N GLY A 165 2.96 -9.23 2.99
CA GLY A 165 3.74 -8.17 3.62
C GLY A 165 3.22 -7.73 5.00
N LEU A 166 2.51 -8.62 5.70
CA LEU A 166 2.01 -8.40 7.05
C LEU A 166 2.51 -9.54 7.96
N TYR A 167 3.29 -9.19 8.98
CA TYR A 167 3.98 -10.16 9.83
C TYR A 167 4.01 -9.70 11.27
N TYR A 168 3.53 -10.51 12.20
CA TYR A 168 3.78 -10.35 13.63
C TYR A 168 4.84 -11.35 14.07
N ILE A 169 5.88 -10.90 14.74
CA ILE A 169 6.96 -11.75 15.26
C ILE A 169 7.14 -11.47 16.76
N ARG A 170 6.82 -12.48 17.56
CA ARG A 170 7.02 -12.47 19.00
C ARG A 170 8.50 -12.68 19.32
N ASP A 171 9.11 -13.68 18.71
CA ASP A 171 10.54 -13.93 18.86
C ASP A 171 11.36 -13.01 17.95
N TRP A 172 11.36 -11.74 18.30
CA TRP A 172 12.12 -10.72 17.60
C TRP A 172 13.63 -10.96 17.63
N LYS A 173 14.16 -11.70 18.66
CA LYS A 173 15.59 -12.02 18.76
C LYS A 173 15.99 -12.98 17.65
N LEU A 174 15.25 -14.07 17.51
CA LEU A 174 15.48 -15.03 16.44
C LEU A 174 15.25 -14.44 15.05
N LEU A 175 14.30 -13.51 14.90
CA LEU A 175 14.13 -12.73 13.67
C LEU A 175 15.41 -11.98 13.29
N TYR A 176 16.02 -11.25 14.23
CA TYR A 176 17.23 -10.49 13.95
C TYR A 176 18.48 -11.37 13.80
N GLU A 177 18.54 -12.54 14.42
CA GLU A 177 19.54 -13.55 14.12
C GLU A 177 19.41 -14.03 12.65
N GLY A 178 18.19 -14.32 12.21
CA GLY A 178 17.89 -14.68 10.83
C GLY A 178 18.23 -13.57 9.84
N ILE A 179 17.90 -12.31 10.15
CA ILE A 179 18.27 -11.17 9.31
C ILE A 179 19.79 -11.01 9.22
N ASP A 180 20.52 -11.12 10.33
CA ASP A 180 21.98 -11.05 10.35
C ASP A 180 22.62 -12.17 9.53
N HIS A 181 22.02 -13.38 9.53
CA HIS A 181 22.43 -14.50 8.69
C HIS A 181 22.21 -14.19 7.21
N VAL A 182 21.03 -13.69 6.84
CA VAL A 182 20.68 -13.34 5.45
C VAL A 182 21.60 -12.26 4.90
N LEU A 183 21.91 -11.23 5.68
CA LEU A 183 22.80 -10.13 5.25
C LEU A 183 24.27 -10.55 5.07
N LYS A 184 24.68 -11.67 5.64
CA LYS A 184 26.01 -12.28 5.42
C LYS A 184 26.04 -13.29 4.28
N SER A 185 24.87 -13.69 3.78
CA SER A 185 24.71 -14.66 2.69
C SER A 185 24.73 -13.96 1.32
N PRO A 186 24.96 -14.68 0.21
CA PRO A 186 24.78 -14.12 -1.13
C PRO A 186 23.37 -13.59 -1.33
N GLN A 187 23.25 -12.46 -2.02
CA GLN A 187 21.94 -11.89 -2.40
C GLN A 187 21.17 -12.85 -3.31
N ASN A 188 19.88 -12.96 -3.09
CA ASN A 188 18.96 -13.67 -3.95
C ASN A 188 18.34 -12.65 -4.94
N HIS A 189 18.53 -12.85 -6.25
CA HIS A 189 18.11 -11.90 -7.30
C HIS A 189 18.58 -10.43 -7.07
N GLY A 190 19.72 -10.24 -6.41
CA GLY A 190 20.29 -8.91 -6.15
C GLY A 190 19.71 -8.20 -4.93
N GLU A 191 18.92 -8.89 -4.11
CA GLU A 191 18.29 -8.35 -2.90
C GLU A 191 18.41 -9.32 -1.73
N TYR A 192 18.32 -8.81 -0.50
CA TYR A 192 18.16 -9.57 0.72
C TYR A 192 16.67 -9.61 1.11
N TYR A 193 16.06 -10.78 1.01
CA TYR A 193 14.63 -10.93 1.31
C TYR A 193 14.37 -11.25 2.77
N LEU A 194 13.35 -10.62 3.35
CA LEU A 194 12.90 -10.91 4.70
C LEU A 194 12.31 -12.33 4.82
N THR A 195 11.79 -12.88 3.73
CA THR A 195 11.31 -14.25 3.63
C THR A 195 12.40 -15.29 3.92
N ASP A 196 13.66 -15.01 3.58
CA ASP A 196 14.78 -15.88 3.89
C ASP A 196 15.10 -15.87 5.41
N ALA A 197 14.88 -14.75 6.09
CA ALA A 197 14.98 -14.70 7.55
C ALA A 197 13.86 -15.48 8.25
N PHE A 198 12.66 -15.50 7.71
CA PHE A 198 11.58 -16.35 8.24
C PHE A 198 11.88 -17.84 8.01
N GLN A 199 12.49 -18.22 6.87
CA GLN A 199 12.94 -19.59 6.68
C GLN A 199 14.00 -19.97 7.72
N TYR A 200 14.96 -19.07 8.00
CA TYR A 200 15.95 -19.28 9.06
C TYR A 200 15.27 -19.54 10.42
N MET A 201 14.26 -18.74 10.77
CA MET A 201 13.51 -18.93 12.03
C MET A 201 12.86 -20.31 12.13
N ILE A 202 12.22 -20.78 11.04
CA ILE A 202 11.60 -22.11 11.00
C ILE A 202 12.66 -23.20 11.17
N ASP A 203 13.78 -23.10 10.47
CA ASP A 203 14.88 -24.06 10.51
C ASP A 203 15.51 -24.13 11.92
N HIS A 204 15.31 -23.09 12.74
CA HIS A 204 15.72 -23.03 14.15
C HIS A 204 14.57 -23.27 15.14
N GLY A 205 13.47 -23.87 14.68
CA GLY A 205 12.38 -24.39 15.51
C GLY A 205 11.25 -23.41 15.84
N ALA A 206 11.25 -22.20 15.28
CA ALA A 206 10.14 -21.25 15.48
C ALA A 206 8.84 -21.78 14.88
N LYS A 207 7.74 -21.58 15.61
CA LYS A 207 6.39 -21.86 15.16
C LYS A 207 5.74 -20.59 14.63
N LEU A 208 5.73 -20.41 13.32
CA LEU A 208 5.11 -19.29 12.65
C LEU A 208 3.73 -19.72 12.13
N LYS A 209 2.67 -19.19 12.74
CA LYS A 209 1.30 -19.47 12.33
C LYS A 209 0.98 -18.74 11.05
N VAL A 210 0.27 -19.41 10.14
CA VAL A 210 -0.21 -18.81 8.88
C VAL A 210 -1.69 -18.55 8.97
N LEU A 211 -2.11 -17.31 8.70
CA LEU A 211 -3.51 -16.89 8.65
C LEU A 211 -3.82 -16.29 7.28
N ASP A 212 -4.99 -16.62 6.74
CA ASP A 212 -5.45 -16.01 5.50
C ASP A 212 -6.23 -14.71 5.78
N VAL A 213 -6.03 -13.69 4.93
CA VAL A 213 -6.82 -12.47 4.99
C VAL A 213 -8.09 -12.60 4.14
N ALA A 214 -9.17 -11.95 4.57
CA ALA A 214 -10.42 -11.90 3.82
C ALA A 214 -10.25 -11.13 2.50
N GLY A 215 -9.54 -9.99 2.52
CA GLY A 215 -9.24 -9.16 1.37
C GLY A 215 -7.78 -8.71 1.33
N TRP A 216 -7.25 -8.57 0.12
CA TRP A 216 -5.91 -8.02 -0.14
C TRP A 216 -5.93 -7.25 -1.46
N TYR A 217 -5.58 -5.97 -1.40
CA TYR A 217 -5.77 -5.00 -2.48
C TYR A 217 -4.46 -4.28 -2.76
N ASP A 218 -3.85 -4.62 -3.91
CA ASP A 218 -2.55 -4.10 -4.35
C ASP A 218 -2.68 -2.64 -4.82
N ALA A 219 -1.81 -1.78 -4.33
CA ALA A 219 -1.64 -0.40 -4.77
C ALA A 219 -0.26 -0.17 -5.41
N GLY A 220 0.35 -1.20 -5.95
CA GLY A 220 1.72 -1.19 -6.48
C GLY A 220 1.87 -0.85 -7.94
N LYS A 221 0.77 -0.78 -8.72
CA LYS A 221 0.71 -0.41 -10.13
C LYS A 221 -0.53 0.45 -10.38
N ILE A 222 -0.61 1.07 -11.55
CA ILE A 222 -1.74 1.96 -11.90
C ILE A 222 -3.04 1.18 -12.01
N ASP A 223 -3.04 0.07 -12.74
CA ASP A 223 -4.19 -0.81 -12.91
C ASP A 223 -4.71 -1.35 -11.56
N THR A 224 -3.81 -1.87 -10.71
CA THR A 224 -4.19 -2.38 -9.40
C THR A 224 -4.62 -1.27 -8.44
N LEU A 225 -4.08 -0.06 -8.56
CA LEU A 225 -4.53 1.10 -7.76
C LEU A 225 -5.98 1.50 -8.12
N LEU A 226 -6.32 1.51 -9.42
CA LEU A 226 -7.68 1.76 -9.90
C LEU A 226 -8.65 0.66 -9.43
N ASP A 227 -8.23 -0.61 -9.51
CA ASP A 227 -9.02 -1.73 -9.00
C ASP A 227 -9.23 -1.65 -7.49
N THR A 228 -8.19 -1.31 -6.74
CA THR A 228 -8.29 -1.09 -5.30
C THR A 228 -9.26 0.05 -4.97
N ASN A 229 -9.20 1.17 -5.70
CA ASN A 229 -10.17 2.26 -5.53
C ASN A 229 -11.61 1.77 -5.78
N ARG A 230 -11.85 1.01 -6.86
CA ARG A 230 -13.17 0.43 -7.16
C ARG A 230 -13.67 -0.46 -6.03
N VAL A 231 -12.82 -1.33 -5.50
CA VAL A 231 -13.21 -2.20 -4.38
C VAL A 231 -13.53 -1.39 -3.13
N MET A 232 -12.70 -0.40 -2.79
CA MET A 232 -12.91 0.42 -1.59
C MET A 232 -14.16 1.29 -1.69
N LEU A 233 -14.50 1.81 -2.87
CA LEU A 233 -15.77 2.49 -3.11
C LEU A 233 -16.97 1.57 -2.81
N ASN A 234 -16.92 0.32 -3.28
CA ASN A 234 -17.99 -0.67 -3.05
C ASN A 234 -18.04 -1.18 -1.59
N LYS A 235 -16.97 -0.99 -0.82
CA LYS A 235 -16.93 -1.27 0.62
C LYS A 235 -17.48 -0.15 1.50
N GLY A 236 -18.15 0.84 0.92
CA GLY A 236 -18.84 1.90 1.65
C GLY A 236 -18.02 3.18 1.81
N LEU A 237 -16.90 3.35 1.10
CA LEU A 237 -16.16 4.60 1.08
C LEU A 237 -16.65 5.57 -0.01
N ALA A 238 -17.71 5.21 -0.73
CA ALA A 238 -18.34 6.11 -1.70
C ALA A 238 -18.89 7.38 -1.02
N ARG A 239 -18.70 8.52 -1.70
CA ARG A 239 -19.16 9.83 -1.23
C ARG A 239 -19.64 10.65 -2.42
N ARG A 240 -20.88 11.09 -2.39
CA ARG A 240 -21.44 12.01 -3.38
C ARG A 240 -21.38 13.46 -2.88
N PRO A 241 -21.18 14.45 -3.77
CA PRO A 241 -21.42 15.85 -3.42
C PRO A 241 -22.92 16.04 -3.13
N LYS A 242 -23.25 17.02 -2.27
CA LYS A 242 -24.64 17.27 -1.85
C LYS A 242 -25.50 17.89 -2.95
N ASP A 243 -24.92 18.84 -3.68
CA ASP A 243 -25.63 19.63 -4.70
C ASP A 243 -24.90 19.50 -6.03
N VAL A 244 -25.54 18.89 -7.02
CA VAL A 244 -25.00 18.73 -8.37
C VAL A 244 -26.08 19.15 -9.36
N GLU A 245 -25.88 20.30 -10.01
CA GLU A 245 -26.75 20.79 -11.08
C GLU A 245 -26.18 20.41 -12.45
N ASP A 246 -27.05 20.05 -13.39
CA ASP A 246 -26.71 19.71 -14.78
C ASP A 246 -25.64 18.62 -14.96
N CYS A 247 -25.53 17.69 -14.00
CA CYS A 247 -24.57 16.59 -14.06
C CYS A 247 -25.22 15.24 -13.80
N THR A 248 -24.66 14.19 -14.41
CA THR A 248 -25.04 12.81 -14.15
C THR A 248 -23.99 12.12 -13.31
N ILE A 249 -24.37 11.66 -12.11
CA ILE A 249 -23.48 10.87 -11.24
C ILE A 249 -23.89 9.40 -11.31
N ILE A 250 -22.95 8.54 -11.72
CA ILE A 250 -23.13 7.08 -11.79
C ILE A 250 -22.30 6.43 -10.67
N ASP A 251 -22.98 5.87 -9.67
CA ASP A 251 -22.32 5.23 -8.53
C ASP A 251 -21.55 3.95 -8.91
N PRO A 252 -20.54 3.56 -8.10
CA PRO A 252 -20.03 4.27 -6.93
C PRO A 252 -19.02 5.36 -7.31
N VAL A 253 -19.01 6.47 -6.56
CA VAL A 253 -18.05 7.57 -6.71
C VAL A 253 -17.55 8.07 -5.35
N TYR A 254 -16.37 8.70 -5.32
CA TYR A 254 -15.88 9.51 -4.22
C TYR A 254 -15.57 10.91 -4.73
N ILE A 255 -16.35 11.90 -4.33
CA ILE A 255 -16.21 13.29 -4.77
C ILE A 255 -16.16 14.19 -3.54
N GLU A 256 -15.09 14.96 -3.40
CA GLU A 256 -14.92 15.90 -2.28
C GLU A 256 -15.83 17.13 -2.43
N ASP A 257 -16.20 17.78 -1.30
CA ASP A 257 -17.28 18.78 -1.25
C ASP A 257 -17.01 20.05 -2.06
N ASP A 258 -15.76 20.43 -2.26
CA ASP A 258 -15.33 21.62 -3.00
C ASP A 258 -15.02 21.36 -4.48
N VAL A 259 -15.39 20.19 -4.99
CA VAL A 259 -15.30 19.85 -6.41
C VAL A 259 -16.41 20.52 -7.19
N VAL A 260 -16.07 21.18 -8.31
CA VAL A 260 -17.03 21.81 -9.20
C VAL A 260 -17.28 20.93 -10.42
N LEU A 261 -18.53 20.51 -10.61
CA LEU A 261 -18.96 19.74 -11.77
C LEU A 261 -19.95 20.59 -12.58
N THR A 262 -19.78 20.65 -13.91
CA THR A 262 -20.71 21.35 -14.81
C THR A 262 -20.87 20.55 -16.09
N GLY A 263 -22.11 20.23 -16.48
CA GLY A 263 -22.45 19.54 -17.72
C GLY A 263 -21.73 18.21 -17.90
N SER A 264 -21.41 17.50 -16.81
CA SER A 264 -20.52 16.34 -16.82
C SER A 264 -21.23 15.05 -16.41
N THR A 265 -20.75 13.93 -16.94
CA THR A 265 -21.10 12.58 -16.50
C THR A 265 -19.92 11.98 -15.76
N VAL A 266 -20.07 11.64 -14.46
CA VAL A 266 -18.99 11.17 -13.58
C VAL A 266 -19.39 9.85 -12.95
N GLY A 267 -18.56 8.84 -13.18
CA GLY A 267 -18.77 7.48 -12.69
C GLY A 267 -19.02 6.45 -13.80
N PRO A 268 -19.06 5.16 -13.44
CA PRO A 268 -18.80 4.64 -12.11
C PRO A 268 -17.32 4.57 -11.77
N ASN A 269 -17.01 4.30 -10.48
CA ASN A 269 -15.66 4.07 -9.96
C ASN A 269 -14.71 5.27 -10.12
N VAL A 270 -15.22 6.49 -9.93
CA VAL A 270 -14.44 7.71 -10.04
C VAL A 270 -14.16 8.29 -8.66
N CYS A 271 -12.92 8.74 -8.46
CA CYS A 271 -12.52 9.54 -7.31
C CYS A 271 -12.07 10.92 -7.80
N VAL A 272 -12.66 12.01 -7.25
CA VAL A 272 -12.29 13.39 -7.55
C VAL A 272 -11.92 14.12 -6.27
N LEU A 273 -10.68 14.61 -6.20
CA LEU A 273 -10.17 15.26 -5.00
C LEU A 273 -10.39 16.77 -5.01
N ALA A 274 -10.21 17.36 -3.83
CA ALA A 274 -10.51 18.73 -3.45
C ALA A 274 -10.03 19.79 -4.46
N GLY A 275 -10.86 20.81 -4.68
CA GLY A 275 -10.55 21.95 -5.53
C GLY A 275 -10.53 21.66 -7.03
N SER A 276 -10.88 20.45 -7.47
CA SER A 276 -10.88 20.07 -8.88
C SER A 276 -12.15 20.52 -9.60
N ARG A 277 -12.05 20.72 -10.91
CA ARG A 277 -13.15 21.18 -11.77
C ARG A 277 -13.29 20.33 -13.01
N LEU A 278 -14.50 19.84 -13.29
CA LEU A 278 -14.84 19.06 -14.46
C LEU A 278 -15.93 19.80 -15.27
N LEU A 279 -15.60 20.22 -16.49
CA LEU A 279 -16.49 20.98 -17.37
C LEU A 279 -16.77 20.19 -18.64
N SER A 280 -18.03 19.80 -18.87
CA SER A 280 -18.46 19.03 -20.06
C SER A 280 -17.62 17.73 -20.24
N CYS A 281 -17.38 17.00 -19.16
CA CYS A 281 -16.59 15.80 -19.17
C CYS A 281 -17.44 14.52 -19.03
N THR A 282 -16.94 13.41 -19.58
CA THR A 282 -17.43 12.05 -19.31
C THR A 282 -16.29 11.24 -18.75
N VAL A 283 -16.42 10.77 -17.49
CA VAL A 283 -15.30 10.13 -16.77
C VAL A 283 -15.80 8.86 -16.08
N SER A 284 -15.07 7.75 -16.25
CA SER A 284 -15.33 6.47 -15.57
C SER A 284 -14.01 5.81 -15.14
N ASN A 285 -14.05 4.99 -14.09
CA ASN A 285 -12.91 4.23 -13.55
C ASN A 285 -11.62 5.05 -13.51
N THR A 286 -11.67 6.24 -12.89
CA THR A 286 -10.59 7.24 -12.96
C THR A 286 -10.36 7.88 -11.59
N LEU A 287 -9.10 8.07 -11.23
CA LEU A 287 -8.66 8.86 -10.09
C LEU A 287 -8.20 10.24 -10.58
N ILE A 288 -8.76 11.30 -10.01
CA ILE A 288 -8.43 12.69 -10.33
C ILE A 288 -7.89 13.36 -9.08
N GLY A 289 -6.65 13.80 -9.13
CA GLY A 289 -5.94 14.49 -8.06
C GLY A 289 -6.55 15.87 -7.75
N ALA A 290 -6.06 16.48 -6.68
CA ALA A 290 -6.56 17.74 -6.18
C ALA A 290 -6.22 18.93 -7.11
N LYS A 291 -7.12 19.94 -7.11
CA LYS A 291 -6.92 21.21 -7.84
C LYS A 291 -6.69 21.03 -9.34
N SER A 292 -7.21 19.95 -9.94
CA SER A 292 -7.08 19.66 -11.36
C SER A 292 -8.28 20.20 -12.14
N MET A 293 -8.06 20.64 -13.39
CA MET A 293 -9.07 21.19 -14.26
C MET A 293 -9.18 20.35 -15.53
N LEU A 294 -10.34 19.75 -15.74
CA LEU A 294 -10.65 18.96 -16.93
C LEU A 294 -11.78 19.64 -17.70
N ALA A 295 -11.59 19.87 -19.00
CA ALA A 295 -12.59 20.47 -19.86
C ALA A 295 -12.75 19.66 -21.16
N ARG A 296 -14.01 19.32 -21.50
CA ARG A 296 -14.37 18.58 -22.72
C ARG A 296 -13.62 17.26 -22.88
N CYS A 297 -13.35 16.58 -21.76
CA CYS A 297 -12.61 15.32 -21.73
C CYS A 297 -13.56 14.12 -21.71
N THR A 298 -13.14 13.00 -22.33
CA THR A 298 -13.79 11.69 -22.22
C THR A 298 -12.75 10.68 -21.77
N LEU A 299 -12.73 10.34 -20.48
CA LEU A 299 -11.69 9.53 -19.85
C LEU A 299 -12.23 8.24 -19.26
N SER A 300 -11.44 7.17 -19.40
CA SER A 300 -11.64 5.90 -18.69
C SER A 300 -10.29 5.35 -18.23
N ASN A 301 -10.30 4.49 -17.20
CA ASN A 301 -9.10 3.78 -16.70
C ASN A 301 -7.88 4.70 -16.52
N SER A 302 -8.10 5.90 -15.98
CA SER A 302 -7.10 6.98 -15.98
C SER A 302 -6.64 7.35 -14.58
N LEU A 303 -5.37 7.76 -14.46
CA LEU A 303 -4.81 8.30 -13.24
C LEU A 303 -4.26 9.70 -13.50
N ILE A 304 -4.90 10.71 -12.90
CA ILE A 304 -4.58 12.12 -13.07
C ILE A 304 -4.02 12.64 -11.74
N GLY A 305 -2.84 13.26 -11.81
CA GLY A 305 -2.18 13.88 -10.66
C GLY A 305 -2.85 15.14 -10.16
N ASP A 306 -2.20 15.80 -9.21
CA ASP A 306 -2.64 17.08 -8.66
C ASP A 306 -2.30 18.25 -9.62
N ARG A 307 -3.13 19.30 -9.63
CA ARG A 307 -2.92 20.54 -10.41
C ARG A 307 -2.73 20.30 -11.92
N VAL A 308 -3.38 19.27 -12.44
CA VAL A 308 -3.33 18.92 -13.87
C VAL A 308 -4.39 19.70 -14.65
N VAL A 309 -4.04 20.15 -15.84
CA VAL A 309 -4.96 20.76 -16.80
C VAL A 309 -5.10 19.86 -18.01
N LEU A 310 -6.33 19.34 -18.26
CA LEU A 310 -6.65 18.56 -19.45
C LEU A 310 -7.76 19.23 -20.25
N GLU A 311 -7.57 19.35 -21.58
CA GLU A 311 -8.57 19.93 -22.46
C GLU A 311 -8.76 19.11 -23.73
N GLY A 312 -10.00 18.63 -23.95
CA GLY A 312 -10.37 17.87 -25.15
C GLY A 312 -9.74 16.47 -25.24
N VAL A 313 -9.18 15.95 -24.15
CA VAL A 313 -8.47 14.65 -24.11
C VAL A 313 -9.48 13.51 -24.06
N LYS A 314 -9.21 12.42 -24.84
CA LYS A 314 -10.08 11.23 -24.92
C LYS A 314 -9.27 9.95 -24.73
N GLY A 315 -9.86 8.98 -24.03
CA GLY A 315 -9.30 7.64 -23.83
C GLY A 315 -8.67 7.43 -22.47
N GLU A 316 -7.68 6.56 -22.41
CA GLU A 316 -6.90 6.23 -21.20
C GLU A 316 -5.68 7.15 -21.10
N VAL A 317 -5.50 7.79 -19.93
CA VAL A 317 -4.33 8.65 -19.69
C VAL A 317 -3.77 8.47 -18.28
N THR A 318 -2.45 8.56 -18.20
CA THR A 318 -1.70 8.60 -16.94
C THR A 318 -0.85 9.85 -16.94
N VAL A 319 -1.20 10.83 -16.11
CA VAL A 319 -0.59 12.17 -16.13
C VAL A 319 -0.19 12.57 -14.73
N GLY A 320 1.09 12.87 -14.54
CA GLY A 320 1.64 13.30 -13.24
C GLY A 320 1.24 14.74 -12.88
N ASP A 321 1.58 15.12 -11.65
CA ASP A 321 1.29 16.46 -11.12
C ASP A 321 1.81 17.58 -12.01
N ASP A 322 1.15 18.75 -11.94
CA ASP A 322 1.53 20.00 -12.60
C ASP A 322 1.63 19.90 -14.13
N SER A 323 0.97 18.91 -14.75
CA SER A 323 0.99 18.68 -16.19
C SER A 323 -0.15 19.41 -16.89
N GLU A 324 0.10 19.86 -18.13
CA GLU A 324 -0.90 20.43 -19.01
C GLU A 324 -0.94 19.68 -20.34
N VAL A 325 -2.13 19.17 -20.73
CA VAL A 325 -2.35 18.47 -22.00
C VAL A 325 -3.59 19.04 -22.67
N ARG A 326 -3.44 19.54 -23.90
CA ARG A 326 -4.54 20.05 -24.72
C ARG A 326 -4.57 19.29 -26.06
N SER A 327 -5.72 18.71 -26.38
CA SER A 327 -5.94 18.17 -27.74
C SER A 327 -6.16 19.35 -28.70
N ARG A 328 -5.37 19.41 -29.73
CA ARG A 328 -5.69 20.33 -30.86
C ARG A 328 -6.86 19.69 -31.61
N ALA A 329 -7.96 20.47 -31.77
CA ALA A 329 -9.12 20.10 -32.55
C ALA A 329 -8.74 19.86 -34.03
#